data_9a33d2b3912bcd6b0537e794509efb76
#
_entry.id   9a33d2b3912bcd6b0537e794509efb76
#
_cell.length_a   1.000
_cell.length_b   1.000
_cell.length_c   1.000
_cell.angle_alpha   90.00
_cell.angle_beta   90.00
_cell.angle_gamma   90.00
#
_symmetry.space_group_name_H-M   'P 1'
#
loop_
_entity.id
_entity.type
_entity.pdbx_description
1 polymer ?
#
loop_
_entity_poly.entity_id
_entity_poly.type
_entity_poly.pdbx_seq_one_letter_code
_entity_poly.pdbx_strand_id
1 'polypeptide(L)'
;MCSLREVRLSELKEISSFFSETGGERMKAAVIEAIGQPLVVKEVPTPEPGPGEILVKIEASGVCNGDIDAHAGDFPTPALPQLPRIPGHRGAGTVEAVGADVTRVAVGDRVGVPLVHRSCGHCEYCFNGQHMLCSAVVLTGFQVDGGYAQYVKAAADYIGRIPDGLSIEQAAHLTCTGVTAWGALKAAELEAGQWCAVFGLGAVGQYTVQYAKAFGLRVVAVSAHDEALDIARGNGAEVMVNSRADDPAKYIRKHIGGVHAAICNSIKVEPFVHCFHALRRKGTLVAIGLPVADLPIPIFSLIMKEITVRGSFVGSRNDLEAAYHAAVRLGIRLDTEDAPLDAVNAVFQRIRAGTTSSRILLRP
;
A
#
# COMPACT_ATOMS: atom_id res chain seq x y z
N MET A 1 4.39 -0.27 -51.06
CA MET A 1 5.80 -0.56 -50.71
C MET A 1 6.36 0.69 -50.05
N CYS A 2 6.33 0.73 -48.71
CA CYS A 2 6.89 1.85 -47.96
C CYS A 2 8.23 1.39 -47.38
N SER A 3 9.34 2.05 -47.81
CA SER A 3 10.70 1.69 -47.47
C SER A 3 10.97 2.07 -46.00
N LEU A 4 11.32 1.09 -45.17
CA LEU A 4 11.88 1.29 -43.84
C LEU A 4 13.28 1.96 -44.03
N ARG A 5 13.41 3.20 -43.55
CA ARG A 5 14.72 3.84 -43.41
C ARG A 5 15.47 3.22 -42.24
N GLU A 6 16.60 2.59 -42.52
CA GLU A 6 17.56 2.19 -41.50
C GLU A 6 18.08 3.45 -40.78
N VAL A 7 17.77 3.56 -39.48
CA VAL A 7 18.34 4.58 -38.58
C VAL A 7 19.82 4.23 -38.38
N ARG A 8 20.73 5.11 -38.77
CA ARG A 8 22.20 4.87 -38.66
C ARG A 8 22.60 4.86 -37.16
N LEU A 9 23.49 3.93 -36.82
CA LEU A 9 24.09 3.80 -35.47
C LEU A 9 24.78 5.09 -34.97
N SER A 10 25.13 6.02 -35.88
CA SER A 10 25.64 7.35 -35.55
C SER A 10 24.58 8.27 -34.94
N GLU A 11 23.31 8.18 -35.38
CA GLU A 11 22.21 9.00 -34.86
C GLU A 11 21.80 8.53 -33.45
N LEU A 12 21.96 7.23 -33.17
CA LEU A 12 21.73 6.70 -31.80
C LEU A 12 22.83 7.13 -30.81
N LYS A 13 24.04 7.39 -31.29
CA LYS A 13 25.13 7.93 -30.45
C LYS A 13 24.96 9.42 -30.16
N GLU A 14 24.41 10.21 -31.07
CA GLU A 14 24.12 11.63 -30.85
C GLU A 14 22.95 11.81 -29.87
N ILE A 15 21.92 10.94 -29.91
CA ILE A 15 20.85 10.93 -28.94
C ILE A 15 21.38 10.55 -27.55
N SER A 16 22.35 9.63 -27.46
CA SER A 16 23.00 9.24 -26.19
C SER A 16 23.86 10.35 -25.60
N SER A 17 24.50 11.20 -26.45
CA SER A 17 25.33 12.31 -25.97
C SER A 17 24.50 13.53 -25.50
N PHE A 18 23.28 13.69 -26.01
CA PHE A 18 22.39 14.79 -25.60
C PHE A 18 21.84 14.63 -24.16
N PHE A 19 21.89 13.41 -23.61
CA PHE A 19 21.51 13.12 -22.21
C PHE A 19 22.69 13.11 -21.22
N SER A 20 23.91 13.45 -21.66
CA SER A 20 25.11 13.32 -20.82
C SER A 20 25.66 14.63 -20.23
N GLU A 21 25.07 15.81 -20.52
CA GLU A 21 25.64 17.10 -20.08
C GLU A 21 24.60 18.11 -19.55
N THR A 22 23.72 17.71 -18.64
CA THR A 22 23.18 18.65 -17.65
C THR A 22 23.83 18.33 -16.32
N GLY A 23 24.75 19.17 -15.87
CA GLY A 23 25.46 19.03 -14.58
C GLY A 23 24.54 19.24 -13.37
N GLY A 24 23.35 18.61 -13.37
CA GLY A 24 22.40 18.58 -12.27
C GLY A 24 22.85 17.61 -11.17
N GLU A 25 22.40 17.85 -9.97
CA GLU A 25 22.61 16.97 -8.82
C GLU A 25 22.08 15.56 -9.13
N ARG A 26 22.84 14.53 -8.75
CA ARG A 26 22.46 13.13 -8.96
C ARG A 26 22.10 12.48 -7.65
N MET A 27 21.17 11.52 -7.74
CA MET A 27 20.69 10.75 -6.59
C MET A 27 20.78 9.25 -6.85
N LYS A 28 20.97 8.49 -5.79
CA LYS A 28 20.90 7.03 -5.81
C LYS A 28 19.44 6.56 -5.86
N ALA A 29 19.15 5.61 -6.76
CA ALA A 29 17.82 5.04 -6.92
C ALA A 29 17.87 3.56 -7.34
N ALA A 30 16.85 2.79 -6.95
CA ALA A 30 16.60 1.44 -7.45
C ALA A 30 15.60 1.51 -8.60
N VAL A 31 15.98 1.04 -9.79
CA VAL A 31 15.24 1.21 -11.04
C VAL A 31 14.78 -0.15 -11.58
N ILE A 32 13.50 -0.26 -11.92
CA ILE A 32 12.97 -1.34 -12.76
C ILE A 32 13.30 -0.98 -14.21
N GLU A 33 14.23 -1.70 -14.83
CA GLU A 33 14.56 -1.55 -16.25
C GLU A 33 13.75 -2.52 -17.11
N ALA A 34 13.43 -3.70 -16.57
CA ALA A 34 12.59 -4.71 -17.21
C ALA A 34 11.79 -5.48 -16.17
N ILE A 35 10.54 -5.84 -16.49
CA ILE A 35 9.67 -6.66 -15.63
C ILE A 35 10.32 -8.01 -15.38
N GLY A 36 10.29 -8.46 -14.13
CA GLY A 36 10.84 -9.76 -13.70
C GLY A 36 12.37 -9.83 -13.61
N GLN A 37 13.09 -8.75 -13.94
CA GLN A 37 14.55 -8.69 -13.78
C GLN A 37 14.92 -7.99 -12.46
N PRO A 38 16.06 -8.27 -11.83
CA PRO A 38 16.49 -7.56 -10.64
C PRO A 38 16.49 -6.04 -10.82
N LEU A 39 16.10 -5.29 -9.79
CA LEU A 39 16.20 -3.83 -9.80
C LEU A 39 17.68 -3.43 -9.89
N VAL A 40 17.97 -2.41 -10.70
CA VAL A 40 19.30 -1.85 -10.86
C VAL A 40 19.44 -0.64 -9.95
N VAL A 41 20.30 -0.74 -8.93
CA VAL A 41 20.64 0.41 -8.07
C VAL A 41 21.72 1.23 -8.77
N LYS A 42 21.41 2.49 -9.08
CA LYS A 42 22.28 3.39 -9.85
C LYS A 42 22.05 4.86 -9.52
N GLU A 43 22.99 5.69 -9.97
CA GLU A 43 22.84 7.15 -9.97
C GLU A 43 21.92 7.59 -11.11
N VAL A 44 20.93 8.44 -10.80
CA VAL A 44 20.00 9.06 -11.74
C VAL A 44 19.94 10.57 -11.48
N PRO A 45 19.47 11.39 -12.42
CA PRO A 45 19.26 12.82 -12.17
C PRO A 45 18.27 13.03 -11.02
N THR A 46 18.57 13.94 -10.09
CA THR A 46 17.62 14.40 -9.07
C THR A 46 16.52 15.20 -9.75
N PRO A 47 15.22 14.88 -9.55
CA PRO A 47 14.14 15.59 -10.22
C PRO A 47 13.93 16.98 -9.60
N GLU A 48 13.56 17.96 -10.44
CA GLU A 48 13.13 19.28 -9.99
C GLU A 48 11.61 19.35 -9.86
N PRO A 49 11.06 19.94 -8.77
CA PRO A 49 9.62 20.09 -8.60
C PRO A 49 9.07 21.18 -9.53
N GLY A 50 8.06 20.84 -10.32
CA GLY A 50 7.28 21.79 -11.13
C GLY A 50 6.20 22.49 -10.30
N PRO A 51 5.33 23.32 -10.95
CA PRO A 51 4.20 23.99 -10.27
C PRO A 51 3.29 22.97 -9.58
N GLY A 52 2.94 23.24 -8.32
CA GLY A 52 2.14 22.34 -7.48
C GLY A 52 2.85 21.07 -6.99
N GLU A 53 4.13 20.90 -7.28
CA GLU A 53 4.93 19.75 -6.86
C GLU A 53 5.95 20.13 -5.79
N ILE A 54 6.39 19.12 -5.04
CA ILE A 54 7.47 19.23 -4.05
C ILE A 54 8.54 18.17 -4.33
N LEU A 55 9.76 18.46 -3.93
CA LEU A 55 10.83 17.47 -3.83
C LEU A 55 10.91 17.01 -2.37
N VAL A 56 10.83 15.71 -2.15
CA VAL A 56 10.93 15.10 -0.82
C VAL A 56 12.22 14.32 -0.73
N LYS A 57 13.06 14.64 0.24
CA LYS A 57 14.20 13.82 0.65
C LYS A 57 13.67 12.62 1.43
N ILE A 58 13.82 11.42 0.88
CA ILE A 58 13.31 10.20 1.48
C ILE A 58 14.26 9.73 2.58
N GLU A 59 13.71 9.56 3.78
CA GLU A 59 14.42 9.02 4.93
C GLU A 59 14.08 7.55 5.19
N ALA A 60 12.86 7.14 4.80
CA ALA A 60 12.42 5.76 4.85
C ALA A 60 11.40 5.46 3.74
N SER A 61 11.50 4.30 3.13
CA SER A 61 10.51 3.82 2.16
C SER A 61 10.10 2.37 2.47
N GLY A 62 8.83 2.16 2.80
CA GLY A 62 8.31 0.83 3.13
C GLY A 62 8.24 -0.08 1.91
N VAL A 63 8.65 -1.35 2.05
CA VAL A 63 8.51 -2.33 0.98
C VAL A 63 7.10 -2.94 0.99
N CYS A 64 6.44 -2.96 -0.15
CA CYS A 64 5.10 -3.49 -0.34
C CYS A 64 5.09 -4.74 -1.24
N ASN A 65 4.19 -5.69 -0.93
CA ASN A 65 3.92 -6.79 -1.86
C ASN A 65 3.47 -6.25 -3.22
N GLY A 66 2.70 -5.15 -3.26
CA GLY A 66 2.27 -4.53 -4.51
C GLY A 66 3.43 -4.05 -5.39
N ASP A 67 4.55 -3.56 -4.82
CA ASP A 67 5.76 -3.23 -5.58
C ASP A 67 6.41 -4.50 -6.13
N ILE A 68 6.43 -5.57 -5.33
CA ILE A 68 7.04 -6.86 -5.69
C ILE A 68 6.23 -7.55 -6.79
N ASP A 69 4.91 -7.60 -6.66
CA ASP A 69 4.00 -8.23 -7.62
C ASP A 69 3.99 -7.46 -8.96
N ALA A 70 4.01 -6.12 -8.90
CA ALA A 70 4.12 -5.27 -10.09
C ALA A 70 5.45 -5.46 -10.82
N HIS A 71 6.56 -5.52 -10.08
CA HIS A 71 7.89 -5.78 -10.61
C HIS A 71 8.00 -7.18 -11.25
N ALA A 72 7.34 -8.17 -10.67
CA ALA A 72 7.31 -9.53 -11.20
C ALA A 72 6.42 -9.70 -12.44
N GLY A 73 5.51 -8.74 -12.71
CA GLY A 73 4.52 -8.84 -13.77
C GLY A 73 3.28 -9.65 -13.39
N ASP A 74 3.04 -9.85 -12.09
CA ASP A 74 1.93 -10.64 -11.58
C ASP A 74 0.57 -9.90 -11.68
N PHE A 75 0.58 -8.57 -11.93
CA PHE A 75 -0.64 -7.80 -12.15
C PHE A 75 -1.08 -7.78 -13.62
N PRO A 76 -2.38 -7.56 -13.90
CA PRO A 76 -2.87 -7.31 -15.25
C PRO A 76 -2.12 -6.15 -15.92
N THR A 77 -1.86 -6.24 -17.22
CA THR A 77 -1.04 -5.29 -17.99
C THR A 77 -1.32 -3.80 -17.71
N PRO A 78 -2.57 -3.30 -17.59
CA PRO A 78 -2.80 -1.88 -17.30
C PRO A 78 -2.32 -1.43 -15.91
N ALA A 79 -2.10 -2.37 -14.98
CA ALA A 79 -1.62 -2.10 -13.62
C ALA A 79 -0.10 -2.24 -13.46
N LEU A 80 0.62 -2.57 -14.54
CA LEU A 80 2.08 -2.65 -14.52
C LEU A 80 2.73 -1.26 -14.61
N PRO A 81 3.94 -1.08 -14.04
CA PRO A 81 4.64 0.19 -14.14
C PRO A 81 5.09 0.49 -15.58
N GLN A 82 5.08 1.78 -15.92
CA GLN A 82 5.67 2.28 -17.17
C GLN A 82 7.20 2.36 -17.00
N LEU A 83 7.96 1.64 -17.82
CA LEU A 83 9.40 1.50 -17.70
C LEU A 83 10.20 2.53 -18.52
N PRO A 84 11.44 2.89 -18.11
CA PRO A 84 12.03 2.55 -16.81
C PRO A 84 11.31 3.24 -15.65
N ARG A 85 11.35 2.67 -14.43
CA ARG A 85 10.60 3.20 -13.26
C ARG A 85 11.36 3.00 -11.98
N ILE A 86 11.38 4.02 -11.11
CA ILE A 86 11.73 3.89 -9.70
C ILE A 86 10.45 3.48 -8.96
N PRO A 87 10.38 2.29 -8.37
CA PRO A 87 9.19 1.86 -7.62
C PRO A 87 9.14 2.45 -6.21
N GLY A 88 8.17 2.00 -5.41
CA GLY A 88 8.01 2.42 -4.02
C GLY A 88 6.95 3.51 -3.84
N HIS A 89 5.84 3.15 -3.20
CA HIS A 89 4.70 4.05 -2.94
C HIS A 89 4.44 4.27 -1.45
N ARG A 90 5.49 4.12 -0.63
CA ARG A 90 5.45 4.27 0.84
C ARG A 90 6.62 5.11 1.34
N GLY A 91 6.98 6.14 0.59
CA GLY A 91 8.04 7.06 1.00
C GLY A 91 7.60 7.96 2.13
N ALA A 92 8.51 8.25 3.06
CA ALA A 92 8.36 9.30 4.06
C ALA A 92 9.70 10.02 4.27
N GLY A 93 9.63 11.31 4.51
CA GLY A 93 10.82 12.13 4.67
C GLY A 93 10.49 13.61 4.83
N THR A 94 11.43 14.45 4.46
CA THR A 94 11.37 15.91 4.64
C THR A 94 11.30 16.63 3.30
N VAL A 95 10.48 17.65 3.19
CA VAL A 95 10.37 18.52 2.01
C VAL A 95 11.69 19.27 1.83
N GLU A 96 12.38 19.03 0.73
CA GLU A 96 13.67 19.65 0.37
C GLU A 96 13.47 20.91 -0.47
N ALA A 97 12.51 20.87 -1.41
CA ALA A 97 12.17 22.01 -2.26
C ALA A 97 10.68 22.03 -2.59
N VAL A 98 10.15 23.21 -2.91
CA VAL A 98 8.77 23.43 -3.31
C VAL A 98 8.73 24.14 -4.66
N GLY A 99 7.86 23.67 -5.56
CA GLY A 99 7.58 24.34 -6.82
C GLY A 99 6.66 25.56 -6.65
N ALA A 100 6.41 26.27 -7.73
CA ALA A 100 5.45 27.38 -7.74
C ALA A 100 4.05 26.88 -7.31
N ASP A 101 3.23 27.78 -6.75
CA ASP A 101 1.84 27.55 -6.34
C ASP A 101 1.63 26.54 -5.20
N VAL A 102 2.71 26.04 -4.58
CA VAL A 102 2.61 25.20 -3.38
C VAL A 102 2.36 26.06 -2.15
N THR A 103 1.22 25.84 -1.49
CA THR A 103 0.81 26.59 -0.29
C THR A 103 0.56 25.70 0.92
N ARG A 104 0.45 24.37 0.72
CA ARG A 104 0.04 23.43 1.74
C ARG A 104 1.20 22.99 2.65
N VAL A 105 2.41 23.01 2.15
CA VAL A 105 3.64 22.61 2.86
C VAL A 105 4.78 23.56 2.51
N ALA A 106 5.81 23.57 3.37
CA ALA A 106 7.03 24.34 3.21
C ALA A 106 8.27 23.41 3.29
N VAL A 107 9.43 23.94 2.89
CA VAL A 107 10.72 23.27 3.09
C VAL A 107 10.91 22.99 4.59
N GLY A 108 11.34 21.77 4.91
CA GLY A 108 11.51 21.29 6.28
C GLY A 108 10.28 20.56 6.84
N ASP A 109 9.11 20.61 6.20
CA ASP A 109 7.94 19.84 6.64
C ASP A 109 8.15 18.34 6.45
N ARG A 110 7.71 17.53 7.43
CA ARG A 110 7.75 16.08 7.34
C ARG A 110 6.50 15.55 6.64
N VAL A 111 6.68 14.72 5.59
CA VAL A 111 5.59 14.25 4.74
C VAL A 111 5.73 12.78 4.37
N GLY A 112 4.56 12.12 4.19
CA GLY A 112 4.47 10.82 3.55
C GLY A 112 4.00 10.96 2.11
N VAL A 113 4.62 10.21 1.19
CA VAL A 113 4.31 10.18 -0.23
C VAL A 113 3.49 8.92 -0.54
N PRO A 114 2.16 9.05 -0.72
CA PRO A 114 1.27 7.90 -0.90
C PRO A 114 1.26 7.36 -2.33
N LEU A 115 0.50 6.26 -2.51
CA LEU A 115 0.27 5.64 -3.81
C LEU A 115 -0.34 6.60 -4.83
N VAL A 116 -1.33 7.43 -4.44
CA VAL A 116 -1.92 8.42 -5.35
C VAL A 116 -0.99 9.61 -5.48
N HIS A 117 -0.40 9.77 -6.67
CA HIS A 117 0.36 10.96 -7.02
C HIS A 117 -0.57 12.14 -7.36
N ARG A 118 -1.55 11.90 -8.24
CA ARG A 118 -2.57 12.91 -8.62
C ARG A 118 -3.80 12.23 -9.24
N SER A 119 -4.89 12.97 -9.34
CA SER A 119 -6.10 12.59 -10.08
C SER A 119 -6.64 13.76 -10.88
N CYS A 120 -7.71 13.58 -11.68
CA CYS A 120 -8.21 14.66 -12.56
C CYS A 120 -8.79 15.88 -11.80
N GLY A 121 -9.21 15.72 -10.54
CA GLY A 121 -9.76 16.78 -9.70
C GLY A 121 -11.23 17.18 -9.97
N HIS A 122 -11.86 16.72 -11.07
CA HIS A 122 -13.17 17.20 -11.52
C HIS A 122 -14.22 16.10 -11.82
N CYS A 123 -13.89 14.82 -11.67
CA CYS A 123 -14.89 13.74 -11.81
C CYS A 123 -15.65 13.52 -10.50
N GLU A 124 -16.75 12.76 -10.56
CA GLU A 124 -17.58 12.44 -9.40
C GLU A 124 -16.76 11.83 -8.23
N TYR A 125 -15.80 10.96 -8.51
CA TYR A 125 -14.94 10.35 -7.51
C TYR A 125 -14.01 11.35 -6.84
N CYS A 126 -13.43 12.29 -7.62
CA CYS A 126 -12.57 13.33 -7.08
C CYS A 126 -13.34 14.31 -6.19
N PHE A 127 -14.53 14.73 -6.59
CA PHE A 127 -15.39 15.59 -5.77
C PHE A 127 -15.79 14.93 -4.45
N ASN A 128 -15.93 13.60 -4.43
CA ASN A 128 -16.25 12.85 -3.22
C ASN A 128 -14.99 12.40 -2.43
N GLY A 129 -13.79 12.87 -2.79
CA GLY A 129 -12.52 12.49 -2.13
C GLY A 129 -12.07 11.07 -2.41
N GLN A 130 -12.67 10.37 -3.37
CA GLN A 130 -12.39 8.98 -3.74
C GLN A 130 -11.37 8.91 -4.90
N HIS A 131 -10.23 9.58 -4.77
CA HIS A 131 -9.24 9.78 -5.83
C HIS A 131 -8.72 8.48 -6.45
N MET A 132 -8.65 7.39 -5.67
CA MET A 132 -8.25 6.06 -6.17
C MET A 132 -9.18 5.49 -7.24
N LEU A 133 -10.44 5.94 -7.28
CA LEU A 133 -11.45 5.48 -8.25
C LEU A 133 -11.51 6.38 -9.51
N CYS A 134 -10.70 7.44 -9.56
CA CYS A 134 -10.60 8.30 -10.73
C CYS A 134 -9.98 7.54 -11.91
N SER A 135 -10.63 7.55 -13.08
CA SER A 135 -10.09 6.89 -14.28
C SER A 135 -8.78 7.50 -14.80
N ALA A 136 -8.46 8.73 -14.38
CA ALA A 136 -7.22 9.43 -14.70
C ALA A 136 -6.28 9.52 -13.47
N VAL A 137 -6.37 8.58 -12.54
CA VAL A 137 -5.44 8.51 -11.40
C VAL A 137 -4.03 8.19 -11.89
N VAL A 138 -3.05 8.88 -11.32
CA VAL A 138 -1.62 8.64 -11.55
C VAL A 138 -1.03 8.13 -10.24
N LEU A 139 -0.32 7.01 -10.30
CA LEU A 139 0.19 6.29 -9.15
C LEU A 139 1.69 6.44 -9.01
N THR A 140 2.16 6.75 -7.80
CA THR A 140 3.56 6.80 -7.40
C THR A 140 4.19 5.40 -7.46
N GLY A 141 5.35 5.28 -8.08
CA GLY A 141 6.04 4.01 -8.28
C GLY A 141 5.54 3.20 -9.49
N PHE A 142 4.50 3.67 -10.20
CA PHE A 142 3.88 3.02 -11.35
C PHE A 142 3.94 3.88 -12.61
N GLN A 143 3.17 4.97 -12.68
CA GLN A 143 3.20 5.92 -13.80
C GLN A 143 4.22 7.04 -13.60
N VAL A 144 4.55 7.35 -12.35
CA VAL A 144 5.61 8.29 -11.96
C VAL A 144 6.58 7.62 -11.00
N ASP A 145 7.77 8.18 -10.85
CA ASP A 145 8.79 7.62 -9.97
C ASP A 145 8.39 7.66 -8.50
N GLY A 146 8.84 6.66 -7.77
CA GLY A 146 8.51 6.41 -6.38
C GLY A 146 9.68 6.59 -5.40
N GLY A 147 9.48 6.12 -4.19
CA GLY A 147 10.35 6.39 -3.03
C GLY A 147 11.52 5.41 -2.83
N TYR A 148 11.84 4.51 -3.77
CA TYR A 148 13.09 3.73 -3.67
C TYR A 148 14.26 4.51 -4.25
N ALA A 149 14.41 5.73 -3.77
CA ALA A 149 15.43 6.70 -4.15
C ALA A 149 15.66 7.70 -3.03
N GLN A 150 16.78 8.43 -3.09
CA GLN A 150 17.10 9.47 -2.09
C GLN A 150 16.10 10.64 -2.13
N TYR A 151 15.55 10.92 -3.31
CA TYR A 151 14.54 11.96 -3.49
C TYR A 151 13.39 11.46 -4.34
N VAL A 152 12.20 11.99 -4.10
CA VAL A 152 11.01 11.75 -4.93
C VAL A 152 10.26 13.06 -5.16
N LYS A 153 9.77 13.24 -6.37
CA LYS A 153 8.89 14.34 -6.72
C LYS A 153 7.43 13.93 -6.45
N ALA A 154 6.70 14.74 -5.70
CA ALA A 154 5.32 14.45 -5.31
C ALA A 154 4.41 15.67 -5.54
N ALA A 155 3.13 15.43 -5.87
CA ALA A 155 2.13 16.49 -5.92
C ALA A 155 1.77 16.93 -4.50
N ALA A 156 1.97 18.20 -4.17
CA ALA A 156 1.80 18.75 -2.83
C ALA A 156 0.41 18.53 -2.24
N ASP A 157 -0.63 18.50 -3.08
CA ASP A 157 -2.01 18.28 -2.66
C ASP A 157 -2.32 16.83 -2.25
N TYR A 158 -1.48 15.88 -2.59
CA TYR A 158 -1.74 14.45 -2.35
C TYR A 158 -0.88 13.84 -1.25
N ILE A 159 0.13 14.53 -0.74
CA ILE A 159 0.96 14.05 0.38
C ILE A 159 0.16 14.04 1.69
N GLY A 160 0.62 13.23 2.64
CA GLY A 160 0.16 13.26 4.03
C GLY A 160 1.15 14.00 4.91
N ARG A 161 0.73 15.06 5.62
CA ARG A 161 1.58 15.72 6.60
C ARG A 161 1.75 14.82 7.82
N ILE A 162 2.99 14.61 8.22
CA ILE A 162 3.31 13.76 9.37
C ILE A 162 3.16 14.60 10.65
N PRO A 163 2.22 14.25 11.55
CA PRO A 163 1.99 15.00 12.77
C PRO A 163 3.15 14.83 13.76
N ASP A 164 3.25 15.76 14.70
CA ASP A 164 4.14 15.61 15.85
C ASP A 164 3.79 14.33 16.62
N GLY A 165 4.84 13.65 17.12
CA GLY A 165 4.70 12.37 17.83
C GLY A 165 4.66 11.13 16.92
N LEU A 166 4.60 11.28 15.60
CA LEU A 166 4.75 10.18 14.64
C LEU A 166 6.17 10.19 14.07
N SER A 167 6.89 9.07 14.14
CA SER A 167 8.21 8.96 13.51
C SER A 167 8.10 8.78 12.00
N ILE A 168 9.16 9.07 11.26
CA ILE A 168 9.24 8.87 9.79
C ILE A 168 9.01 7.38 9.44
N GLU A 169 9.60 6.47 10.21
CA GLU A 169 9.45 5.02 10.01
C GLU A 169 8.00 4.58 10.08
N GLN A 170 7.31 5.00 11.14
CA GLN A 170 5.89 4.67 11.30
C GLN A 170 5.05 5.32 10.20
N ALA A 171 5.34 6.56 9.84
CA ALA A 171 4.65 7.25 8.76
C ALA A 171 4.83 6.55 7.42
N ALA A 172 6.04 6.10 7.07
CA ALA A 172 6.32 5.36 5.84
C ALA A 172 5.44 4.10 5.73
N HIS A 173 5.26 3.35 6.83
CA HIS A 173 4.35 2.21 6.85
C HIS A 173 2.88 2.61 6.76
N LEU A 174 2.48 3.60 7.53
CA LEU A 174 1.09 4.07 7.57
C LEU A 174 0.63 4.65 6.23
N THR A 175 1.56 5.18 5.41
CA THR A 175 1.27 5.79 4.10
C THR A 175 0.54 4.85 3.12
N CYS A 176 0.69 3.55 3.26
CA CYS A 176 -0.08 2.57 2.49
C CYS A 176 -0.80 1.57 3.41
N THR A 177 -0.06 0.82 4.24
CA THR A 177 -0.66 -0.26 5.05
C THR A 177 -1.63 0.25 6.10
N GLY A 178 -1.29 1.35 6.79
CA GLY A 178 -2.15 1.94 7.80
C GLY A 178 -3.41 2.56 7.20
N VAL A 179 -3.26 3.33 6.12
CA VAL A 179 -4.42 3.92 5.43
C VAL A 179 -5.31 2.86 4.79
N THR A 180 -4.75 1.73 4.32
CA THR A 180 -5.54 0.60 3.81
C THR A 180 -6.36 -0.06 4.92
N ALA A 181 -5.76 -0.28 6.08
CA ALA A 181 -6.47 -0.81 7.26
C ALA A 181 -7.61 0.13 7.72
N TRP A 182 -7.33 1.43 7.74
CA TRP A 182 -8.30 2.46 8.06
C TRP A 182 -9.48 2.47 7.07
N GLY A 183 -9.19 2.49 5.77
CA GLY A 183 -10.20 2.45 4.70
C GLY A 183 -11.05 1.18 4.75
N ALA A 184 -10.45 0.03 5.02
CA ALA A 184 -11.15 -1.25 5.16
C ALA A 184 -12.14 -1.25 6.34
N LEU A 185 -11.76 -0.67 7.49
CA LEU A 185 -12.65 -0.56 8.64
C LEU A 185 -13.79 0.42 8.40
N LYS A 186 -13.55 1.53 7.69
CA LYS A 186 -14.64 2.42 7.23
C LYS A 186 -15.60 1.69 6.30
N ALA A 187 -15.08 0.90 5.36
CA ALA A 187 -15.88 0.12 4.43
C ALA A 187 -16.67 -1.02 5.12
N ALA A 188 -16.23 -1.47 6.28
CA ALA A 188 -16.90 -2.50 7.06
C ALA A 188 -18.17 -1.98 7.79
N GLU A 189 -18.29 -0.65 8.01
CA GLU A 189 -19.44 0.01 8.63
C GLU A 189 -19.83 -0.62 9.98
N LEU A 190 -18.84 -0.88 10.84
CA LEU A 190 -19.00 -1.55 12.12
C LEU A 190 -19.21 -0.55 13.26
N GLU A 191 -19.99 -0.96 14.25
CA GLU A 191 -20.22 -0.26 15.51
C GLU A 191 -19.41 -0.90 16.65
N ALA A 192 -19.08 -0.11 17.68
CA ALA A 192 -18.40 -0.61 18.88
C ALA A 192 -19.14 -1.81 19.50
N GLY A 193 -18.38 -2.80 19.95
CA GLY A 193 -18.91 -4.06 20.47
C GLY A 193 -19.20 -5.14 19.42
N GLN A 194 -19.21 -4.79 18.13
CA GLN A 194 -19.41 -5.76 17.05
C GLN A 194 -18.15 -6.58 16.77
N TRP A 195 -18.34 -7.79 16.23
CA TRP A 195 -17.27 -8.69 15.85
C TRP A 195 -16.73 -8.39 14.45
N CYS A 196 -15.42 -8.20 14.37
CA CYS A 196 -14.64 -8.08 13.13
C CYS A 196 -13.64 -9.24 13.03
N ALA A 197 -13.70 -10.04 11.97
CA ALA A 197 -12.65 -11.02 11.67
C ALA A 197 -11.63 -10.43 10.68
N VAL A 198 -10.34 -10.61 10.98
CA VAL A 198 -9.23 -10.16 10.12
C VAL A 198 -8.50 -11.39 9.60
N PHE A 199 -8.61 -11.65 8.30
CA PHE A 199 -7.97 -12.75 7.60
C PHE A 199 -6.71 -12.28 6.88
N GLY A 200 -5.58 -12.88 7.24
CA GLY A 200 -4.26 -12.47 6.78
C GLY A 200 -3.66 -11.40 7.70
N LEU A 201 -2.66 -11.80 8.48
CA LEU A 201 -2.04 -11.00 9.54
C LEU A 201 -0.64 -10.48 9.16
N GLY A 202 -0.46 -10.09 7.89
CA GLY A 202 0.66 -9.27 7.46
C GLY A 202 0.57 -7.84 8.02
N ALA A 203 1.37 -6.90 7.52
CA ALA A 203 1.41 -5.54 8.03
C ALA A 203 0.02 -4.85 8.03
N VAL A 204 -0.75 -4.96 6.93
CA VAL A 204 -2.12 -4.41 6.88
C VAL A 204 -3.03 -5.05 7.91
N GLY A 205 -2.99 -6.40 8.04
CA GLY A 205 -3.83 -7.11 9.02
C GLY A 205 -3.50 -6.74 10.46
N GLN A 206 -2.23 -6.56 10.80
CA GLN A 206 -1.81 -6.13 12.13
C GLN A 206 -2.29 -4.70 12.45
N TYR A 207 -2.24 -3.78 11.50
CA TYR A 207 -2.84 -2.45 11.65
C TYR A 207 -4.37 -2.53 11.76
N THR A 208 -5.02 -3.40 10.97
CA THR A 208 -6.48 -3.61 11.05
C THR A 208 -6.90 -4.07 12.44
N VAL A 209 -6.16 -5.01 13.05
CA VAL A 209 -6.41 -5.47 14.43
C VAL A 209 -6.33 -4.31 15.43
N GLN A 210 -5.25 -3.53 15.37
CA GLN A 210 -5.03 -2.40 16.29
C GLN A 210 -6.11 -1.32 16.15
N TYR A 211 -6.41 -0.89 14.90
CA TYR A 211 -7.48 0.10 14.68
C TYR A 211 -8.84 -0.43 15.06
N ALA A 212 -9.18 -1.71 14.75
CA ALA A 212 -10.44 -2.32 15.11
C ALA A 212 -10.61 -2.34 16.64
N LYS A 213 -9.57 -2.73 17.38
CA LYS A 213 -9.58 -2.70 18.85
C LYS A 213 -9.74 -1.28 19.38
N ALA A 214 -9.03 -0.32 18.80
CA ALA A 214 -9.13 1.09 19.22
C ALA A 214 -10.52 1.70 18.95
N PHE A 215 -11.26 1.19 17.95
CA PHE A 215 -12.64 1.58 17.66
C PHE A 215 -13.66 0.83 18.53
N GLY A 216 -13.21 0.04 19.51
CA GLY A 216 -14.07 -0.71 20.42
C GLY A 216 -14.68 -1.97 19.80
N LEU A 217 -14.13 -2.46 18.67
CA LEU A 217 -14.58 -3.70 18.05
C LEU A 217 -14.00 -4.92 18.77
N ARG A 218 -14.71 -6.04 18.69
CA ARG A 218 -14.24 -7.35 19.11
C ARG A 218 -13.55 -8.04 17.93
N VAL A 219 -12.32 -8.48 18.10
CA VAL A 219 -11.49 -8.91 16.97
C VAL A 219 -11.21 -10.40 17.00
N VAL A 220 -11.49 -11.07 15.88
CA VAL A 220 -11.01 -12.41 15.55
C VAL A 220 -9.85 -12.29 14.59
N ALA A 221 -8.69 -12.77 14.95
CA ALA A 221 -7.50 -12.82 14.12
C ALA A 221 -7.34 -14.22 13.48
N VAL A 222 -7.19 -14.30 12.16
CA VAL A 222 -7.06 -15.54 11.41
C VAL A 222 -5.77 -15.55 10.61
N SER A 223 -4.92 -16.56 10.84
CA SER A 223 -3.65 -16.75 10.14
C SER A 223 -3.27 -18.23 10.08
N ALA A 224 -2.41 -18.58 9.13
CA ALA A 224 -1.75 -19.88 9.08
C ALA A 224 -0.44 -19.94 9.92
N HIS A 225 -0.04 -18.84 10.55
CA HIS A 225 1.22 -18.69 11.27
C HIS A 225 0.98 -18.27 12.71
N ASP A 226 1.44 -19.08 13.68
CA ASP A 226 1.23 -18.84 15.11
C ASP A 226 1.90 -17.54 15.58
N GLU A 227 3.10 -17.21 15.08
CA GLU A 227 3.79 -15.96 15.39
C GLU A 227 2.93 -14.73 15.06
N ALA A 228 2.26 -14.74 13.90
CA ALA A 228 1.38 -13.64 13.50
C ALA A 228 0.11 -13.56 14.38
N LEU A 229 -0.37 -14.69 14.87
CA LEU A 229 -1.48 -14.76 15.83
C LEU A 229 -1.07 -14.24 17.21
N ASP A 230 0.14 -14.53 17.66
CA ASP A 230 0.67 -14.03 18.93
C ASP A 230 0.86 -12.51 18.90
N ILE A 231 1.37 -11.97 17.79
CA ILE A 231 1.43 -10.51 17.58
C ILE A 231 0.01 -9.90 17.60
N ALA A 232 -0.95 -10.52 16.91
CA ALA A 232 -2.34 -10.04 16.90
C ALA A 232 -2.99 -10.09 18.28
N ARG A 233 -2.68 -11.11 19.10
CA ARG A 233 -3.10 -11.18 20.50
C ARG A 233 -2.55 -10.00 21.30
N GLY A 234 -1.25 -9.70 21.16
CA GLY A 234 -0.60 -8.53 21.76
C GLY A 234 -1.22 -7.20 21.32
N ASN A 235 -1.70 -7.14 20.07
CA ASN A 235 -2.42 -6.00 19.51
C ASN A 235 -3.90 -5.92 19.90
N GLY A 236 -4.41 -6.86 20.72
CA GLY A 236 -5.74 -6.81 21.29
C GLY A 236 -6.80 -7.67 20.58
N ALA A 237 -6.43 -8.60 19.71
CA ALA A 237 -7.36 -9.61 19.21
C ALA A 237 -7.83 -10.52 20.34
N GLU A 238 -9.14 -10.77 20.40
CA GLU A 238 -9.76 -11.55 21.46
C GLU A 238 -9.76 -13.06 21.15
N VAL A 239 -9.89 -13.41 19.88
CA VAL A 239 -9.94 -14.79 19.41
C VAL A 239 -8.90 -14.98 18.30
N MET A 240 -8.08 -16.01 18.43
CA MET A 240 -7.08 -16.42 17.45
C MET A 240 -7.51 -17.74 16.80
N VAL A 241 -7.47 -17.81 15.49
CA VAL A 241 -7.78 -19.03 14.72
C VAL A 241 -6.63 -19.36 13.78
N ASN A 242 -5.95 -20.49 14.03
CA ASN A 242 -4.95 -21.00 13.11
C ASN A 242 -5.64 -21.77 11.98
N SER A 243 -5.58 -21.24 10.76
CA SER A 243 -6.26 -21.81 9.58
C SER A 243 -5.63 -23.13 9.07
N ARG A 244 -4.47 -23.56 9.62
CA ARG A 244 -3.91 -24.89 9.36
C ARG A 244 -4.48 -25.95 10.29
N ALA A 245 -4.91 -25.56 11.50
CA ALA A 245 -5.45 -26.46 12.51
C ALA A 245 -6.97 -26.58 12.42
N ASP A 246 -7.66 -25.49 12.10
CA ASP A 246 -9.12 -25.41 12.11
C ASP A 246 -9.64 -24.80 10.79
N ASP A 247 -10.86 -25.17 10.40
CA ASP A 247 -11.66 -24.41 9.42
C ASP A 247 -12.12 -23.11 10.06
N PRO A 248 -11.60 -21.94 9.65
CA PRO A 248 -11.88 -20.67 10.33
C PRO A 248 -13.37 -20.32 10.33
N ALA A 249 -14.08 -20.61 9.25
CA ALA A 249 -15.49 -20.28 9.14
C ALA A 249 -16.34 -21.15 10.09
N LYS A 250 -16.04 -22.43 10.20
CA LYS A 250 -16.72 -23.33 11.14
C LYS A 250 -16.43 -22.95 12.58
N TYR A 251 -15.15 -22.66 12.88
CA TYR A 251 -14.74 -22.22 14.22
C TYR A 251 -15.50 -20.96 14.64
N ILE A 252 -15.48 -19.91 13.81
CA ILE A 252 -16.13 -18.62 14.08
C ILE A 252 -17.65 -18.80 14.27
N ARG A 253 -18.32 -19.59 13.41
CA ARG A 253 -19.76 -19.85 13.56
C ARG A 253 -20.09 -20.60 14.84
N LYS A 254 -19.29 -21.61 15.19
CA LYS A 254 -19.53 -22.46 16.36
C LYS A 254 -19.34 -21.69 17.67
N HIS A 255 -18.28 -20.87 17.76
CA HIS A 255 -17.88 -20.24 19.02
C HIS A 255 -18.39 -18.80 19.20
N ILE A 256 -18.74 -18.11 18.09
CA ILE A 256 -19.11 -16.68 18.09
C ILE A 256 -20.50 -16.45 17.48
N GLY A 257 -21.03 -17.41 16.72
CA GLY A 257 -22.29 -17.24 15.99
C GLY A 257 -22.14 -16.49 14.66
N GLY A 258 -20.91 -16.29 14.19
CA GLY A 258 -20.57 -15.51 13.02
C GLY A 258 -20.19 -14.06 13.33
N VAL A 259 -19.42 -13.41 12.44
CA VAL A 259 -18.95 -12.03 12.60
C VAL A 259 -19.80 -11.03 11.81
N HIS A 260 -19.80 -9.77 12.26
CA HIS A 260 -20.52 -8.67 11.59
C HIS A 260 -19.78 -8.23 10.34
N ALA A 261 -18.45 -8.21 10.37
CA ALA A 261 -17.63 -8.06 9.17
C ALA A 261 -16.42 -8.99 9.19
N ALA A 262 -15.98 -9.38 7.99
CA ALA A 262 -14.75 -10.10 7.75
C ALA A 262 -13.90 -9.31 6.73
N ILE A 263 -12.72 -8.88 7.16
CA ILE A 263 -11.77 -8.13 6.33
C ILE A 263 -10.71 -9.12 5.83
N CYS A 264 -10.58 -9.28 4.51
CA CYS A 264 -9.66 -10.21 3.89
C CYS A 264 -8.47 -9.51 3.23
N ASN A 265 -7.29 -9.76 3.77
CA ASN A 265 -6.01 -9.20 3.33
C ASN A 265 -5.09 -10.27 2.71
N SER A 266 -5.66 -11.36 2.20
CA SER A 266 -4.92 -12.47 1.62
C SER A 266 -4.65 -12.25 0.13
N ILE A 267 -3.53 -12.79 -0.35
CA ILE A 267 -3.22 -12.93 -1.79
C ILE A 267 -3.75 -14.27 -2.38
N LYS A 268 -4.45 -15.08 -1.57
CA LYS A 268 -5.07 -16.35 -1.99
C LYS A 268 -6.58 -16.23 -1.89
N VAL A 269 -7.31 -16.96 -2.74
CA VAL A 269 -8.79 -16.93 -2.81
C VAL A 269 -9.44 -17.65 -1.62
N GLU A 270 -8.86 -18.76 -1.16
CA GLU A 270 -9.42 -19.58 -0.10
C GLU A 270 -9.82 -18.79 1.18
N PRO A 271 -9.00 -17.88 1.72
CA PRO A 271 -9.40 -17.04 2.85
C PRO A 271 -10.65 -16.17 2.60
N PHE A 272 -10.88 -15.71 1.35
CA PHE A 272 -12.09 -14.96 1.02
C PHE A 272 -13.34 -15.84 1.11
N VAL A 273 -13.24 -17.11 0.70
CA VAL A 273 -14.32 -18.09 0.86
C VAL A 273 -14.61 -18.30 2.34
N HIS A 274 -13.59 -18.46 3.17
CA HIS A 274 -13.76 -18.57 4.62
C HIS A 274 -14.37 -17.30 5.23
N CYS A 275 -13.96 -16.11 4.77
CA CYS A 275 -14.56 -14.83 5.18
C CYS A 275 -16.07 -14.82 4.93
N PHE A 276 -16.50 -15.17 3.70
CA PHE A 276 -17.91 -15.21 3.35
C PHE A 276 -18.70 -16.17 4.25
N HIS A 277 -18.16 -17.35 4.50
CA HIS A 277 -18.80 -18.36 5.33
C HIS A 277 -18.77 -18.05 6.84
N ALA A 278 -17.83 -17.21 7.29
CA ALA A 278 -17.75 -16.78 8.69
C ALA A 278 -18.79 -15.69 9.04
N LEU A 279 -19.41 -15.06 8.04
CA LEU A 279 -20.36 -13.98 8.27
C LEU A 279 -21.69 -14.47 8.87
N ARG A 280 -22.20 -13.67 9.77
CA ARG A 280 -23.59 -13.75 10.25
C ARG A 280 -24.54 -13.14 9.22
N ARG A 281 -25.87 -13.17 9.50
CA ARG A 281 -26.86 -12.45 8.69
C ARG A 281 -26.55 -10.96 8.67
N LYS A 282 -26.71 -10.28 7.54
CA LYS A 282 -26.36 -8.87 7.29
C LYS A 282 -24.86 -8.56 7.50
N GLY A 283 -24.01 -9.58 7.47
CA GLY A 283 -22.57 -9.37 7.59
C GLY A 283 -21.94 -8.83 6.32
N THR A 284 -20.81 -8.14 6.47
CA THR A 284 -20.04 -7.54 5.34
C THR A 284 -18.70 -8.24 5.16
N LEU A 285 -18.40 -8.72 3.95
CA LEU A 285 -17.06 -9.09 3.52
C LEU A 285 -16.39 -7.88 2.89
N VAL A 286 -15.25 -7.44 3.44
CA VAL A 286 -14.42 -6.39 2.85
C VAL A 286 -13.17 -7.03 2.25
N ALA A 287 -13.07 -6.93 0.92
CA ALA A 287 -11.93 -7.43 0.15
C ALA A 287 -10.88 -6.33 -0.03
N ILE A 288 -9.65 -6.56 0.44
CA ILE A 288 -8.51 -5.64 0.32
C ILE A 288 -7.24 -6.30 -0.22
N GLY A 289 -7.10 -7.63 -0.09
CA GLY A 289 -6.06 -8.39 -0.77
C GLY A 289 -6.33 -8.45 -2.28
N LEU A 290 -5.30 -8.67 -3.08
CA LEU A 290 -5.36 -8.61 -4.56
C LEU A 290 -5.02 -9.94 -5.23
N PRO A 291 -5.71 -11.07 -4.93
CA PRO A 291 -5.52 -12.28 -5.71
C PRO A 291 -6.06 -12.08 -7.13
N VAL A 292 -5.30 -12.50 -8.14
CA VAL A 292 -5.74 -12.48 -9.54
C VAL A 292 -6.56 -13.75 -9.80
N ALA A 293 -7.77 -13.81 -9.23
CA ALA A 293 -8.68 -14.95 -9.37
C ALA A 293 -10.12 -14.58 -8.98
N ASP A 294 -11.08 -15.38 -9.42
CA ASP A 294 -12.49 -15.18 -9.11
C ASP A 294 -12.86 -15.68 -7.70
N LEU A 295 -13.74 -14.95 -7.03
CA LEU A 295 -14.31 -15.36 -5.75
C LEU A 295 -15.62 -16.15 -5.97
N PRO A 296 -15.66 -17.47 -5.70
CA PRO A 296 -16.88 -18.27 -5.79
C PRO A 296 -17.81 -17.98 -4.60
N ILE A 297 -18.93 -17.30 -4.86
CA ILE A 297 -19.91 -16.96 -3.83
C ILE A 297 -21.22 -17.75 -4.06
N PRO A 298 -21.72 -18.51 -3.04
CA PRO A 298 -23.02 -19.17 -3.12
C PRO A 298 -24.16 -18.15 -3.11
N ILE A 299 -24.79 -17.92 -4.26
CA ILE A 299 -25.84 -16.90 -4.45
C ILE A 299 -26.99 -17.10 -3.48
N PHE A 300 -27.44 -18.36 -3.26
CA PHE A 300 -28.50 -18.65 -2.29
C PHE A 300 -28.16 -18.14 -0.87
N SER A 301 -26.93 -18.39 -0.41
CA SER A 301 -26.49 -17.91 0.91
C SER A 301 -26.35 -16.39 0.97
N LEU A 302 -25.88 -15.77 -0.12
CA LEU A 302 -25.79 -14.31 -0.27
C LEU A 302 -27.17 -13.67 -0.02
N ILE A 303 -28.19 -14.18 -0.72
CA ILE A 303 -29.57 -13.66 -0.64
C ILE A 303 -30.19 -13.95 0.74
N MET A 304 -30.16 -15.22 1.20
CA MET A 304 -30.83 -15.63 2.42
C MET A 304 -30.25 -15.01 3.70
N LYS A 305 -29.03 -14.56 3.65
CA LYS A 305 -28.37 -13.88 4.77
C LYS A 305 -28.26 -12.36 4.57
N GLU A 306 -28.67 -11.82 3.43
CA GLU A 306 -28.49 -10.40 3.06
C GLU A 306 -27.04 -9.95 3.25
N ILE A 307 -26.06 -10.71 2.71
CA ILE A 307 -24.65 -10.44 2.88
C ILE A 307 -24.22 -9.33 1.89
N THR A 308 -23.40 -8.40 2.40
CA THR A 308 -22.70 -7.42 1.56
C THR A 308 -21.29 -7.92 1.22
N VAL A 309 -20.88 -7.78 -0.04
CA VAL A 309 -19.49 -7.98 -0.47
C VAL A 309 -19.01 -6.67 -1.05
N ARG A 310 -17.91 -6.14 -0.49
CA ARG A 310 -17.39 -4.81 -0.81
C ARG A 310 -15.88 -4.84 -1.02
N GLY A 311 -15.40 -4.21 -2.09
CA GLY A 311 -13.98 -3.92 -2.27
C GLY A 311 -13.59 -2.66 -1.50
N SER A 312 -12.33 -2.60 -1.01
CA SER A 312 -11.73 -1.39 -0.46
C SER A 312 -10.29 -1.29 -0.97
N PHE A 313 -9.96 -0.19 -1.62
CA PHE A 313 -8.67 0.00 -2.25
C PHE A 313 -7.94 1.19 -1.62
N VAL A 314 -6.95 0.87 -0.76
CA VAL A 314 -6.14 1.83 0.01
C VAL A 314 -7.02 2.71 0.91
N GLY A 315 -7.13 3.97 0.62
CA GLY A 315 -7.92 4.99 1.29
C GLY A 315 -7.75 6.33 0.59
N SER A 316 -8.52 7.32 1.00
CA SER A 316 -8.44 8.68 0.48
C SER A 316 -7.26 9.44 1.10
N ARG A 317 -6.94 10.61 0.53
CA ARG A 317 -6.01 11.58 1.10
C ARG A 317 -6.37 11.97 2.54
N ASN A 318 -7.66 12.17 2.80
CA ASN A 318 -8.15 12.50 4.15
C ASN A 318 -8.01 11.31 5.11
N ASP A 319 -8.15 10.07 4.59
CA ASP A 319 -7.94 8.86 5.39
C ASP A 319 -6.47 8.70 5.80
N LEU A 320 -5.52 9.13 4.97
CA LEU A 320 -4.10 9.07 5.30
C LEU A 320 -3.76 9.94 6.52
N GLU A 321 -4.18 11.21 6.53
CA GLU A 321 -3.93 12.09 7.67
C GLU A 321 -4.72 11.63 8.90
N ALA A 322 -5.97 11.18 8.72
CA ALA A 322 -6.76 10.60 9.81
C ALA A 322 -6.08 9.37 10.43
N ALA A 323 -5.51 8.49 9.61
CA ALA A 323 -4.76 7.32 10.07
C ALA A 323 -3.49 7.71 10.84
N TYR A 324 -2.75 8.74 10.39
CA TYR A 324 -1.59 9.26 11.09
C TYR A 324 -1.96 9.81 12.48
N HIS A 325 -2.96 10.69 12.54
CA HIS A 325 -3.42 11.26 13.80
C HIS A 325 -3.98 10.20 14.76
N ALA A 326 -4.70 9.21 14.22
CA ALA A 326 -5.18 8.09 15.01
C ALA A 326 -4.04 7.23 15.55
N ALA A 327 -2.99 6.98 14.74
CA ALA A 327 -1.83 6.23 15.19
C ALA A 327 -1.11 6.90 16.37
N VAL A 328 -0.92 8.22 16.32
CA VAL A 328 -0.35 8.96 17.45
C VAL A 328 -1.25 8.87 18.69
N ARG A 329 -2.53 9.19 18.54
CA ARG A 329 -3.47 9.26 19.67
C ARG A 329 -3.70 7.92 20.34
N LEU A 330 -3.67 6.83 19.57
CA LEU A 330 -4.03 5.47 20.02
C LEU A 330 -2.79 4.58 20.24
N GLY A 331 -1.57 5.10 19.99
CA GLY A 331 -0.32 4.34 20.14
C GLY A 331 -0.16 3.21 19.13
N ILE A 332 -0.79 3.32 17.94
CA ILE A 332 -0.76 2.29 16.91
C ILE A 332 0.58 2.30 16.18
N ARG A 333 1.26 1.16 16.19
CA ARG A 333 2.59 1.02 15.58
C ARG A 333 2.88 -0.43 15.20
N LEU A 334 3.85 -0.62 14.33
CA LEU A 334 4.44 -1.92 14.04
C LEU A 334 5.96 -1.85 14.22
N ASP A 335 6.55 -2.95 14.67
CA ASP A 335 7.99 -3.10 14.63
C ASP A 335 8.46 -3.19 13.18
N THR A 336 9.56 -2.51 12.88
CA THR A 336 10.12 -2.38 11.54
C THR A 336 11.55 -2.88 11.50
N GLU A 337 12.00 -3.33 10.34
CA GLU A 337 13.38 -3.73 10.05
C GLU A 337 13.93 -2.76 9.00
N ASP A 338 15.08 -2.17 9.25
CA ASP A 338 15.76 -1.31 8.27
C ASP A 338 16.68 -2.13 7.36
N ALA A 339 16.71 -1.74 6.09
CA ALA A 339 17.65 -2.27 5.11
C ALA A 339 18.19 -1.14 4.22
N PRO A 340 19.45 -1.16 3.80
CA PRO A 340 19.96 -0.17 2.85
C PRO A 340 19.30 -0.37 1.48
N LEU A 341 19.20 0.70 0.67
CA LEU A 341 18.61 0.65 -0.67
C LEU A 341 19.26 -0.45 -1.54
N ASP A 342 20.58 -0.64 -1.42
CA ASP A 342 21.32 -1.67 -2.16
C ASP A 342 20.83 -3.10 -1.90
N ALA A 343 20.18 -3.33 -0.75
CA ALA A 343 19.66 -4.65 -0.40
C ALA A 343 18.25 -4.92 -0.98
N VAL A 344 17.67 -4.02 -1.79
CA VAL A 344 16.29 -4.10 -2.27
C VAL A 344 15.94 -5.46 -2.90
N ASN A 345 16.82 -6.01 -3.74
CA ASN A 345 16.59 -7.30 -4.37
C ASN A 345 16.55 -8.46 -3.37
N ALA A 346 17.44 -8.46 -2.39
CA ALA A 346 17.46 -9.45 -1.31
C ALA A 346 16.20 -9.34 -0.43
N VAL A 347 15.75 -8.11 -0.16
CA VAL A 347 14.50 -7.85 0.58
C VAL A 347 13.29 -8.41 -0.20
N PHE A 348 13.20 -8.17 -1.51
CA PHE A 348 12.13 -8.71 -2.36
C PHE A 348 12.10 -10.24 -2.30
N GLN A 349 13.28 -10.89 -2.42
CA GLN A 349 13.38 -12.36 -2.33
C GLN A 349 12.92 -12.89 -0.96
N ARG A 350 13.33 -12.25 0.15
CA ARG A 350 12.93 -12.65 1.52
C ARG A 350 11.41 -12.56 1.71
N ILE A 351 10.78 -11.49 1.22
CA ILE A 351 9.32 -11.29 1.33
C ILE A 351 8.58 -12.32 0.47
N ARG A 352 9.02 -12.57 -0.78
CA ARG A 352 8.41 -13.60 -1.66
C ARG A 352 8.55 -15.02 -1.09
N ALA A 353 9.67 -15.32 -0.47
CA ALA A 353 9.90 -16.61 0.20
C ALA A 353 9.08 -16.76 1.50
N GLY A 354 8.40 -15.71 1.97
CA GLY A 354 7.64 -15.71 3.22
C GLY A 354 8.52 -15.83 4.48
N THR A 355 9.82 -15.56 4.36
CA THR A 355 10.78 -15.61 5.49
C THR A 355 10.78 -14.31 6.31
N THR A 356 10.10 -13.30 5.85
CA THR A 356 9.85 -12.04 6.57
C THR A 356 8.53 -11.42 6.11
N SER A 357 7.99 -10.51 6.88
CA SER A 357 6.81 -9.73 6.51
C SER A 357 7.21 -8.43 5.77
N SER A 358 6.23 -7.76 5.13
CA SER A 358 6.44 -6.45 4.49
C SER A 358 6.56 -5.30 5.50
N ARG A 359 7.34 -5.52 6.59
CA ARG A 359 7.64 -4.50 7.61
C ARG A 359 9.07 -3.95 7.47
N ILE A 360 9.66 -4.14 6.28
CA ILE A 360 11.00 -3.66 5.98
C ILE A 360 10.94 -2.25 5.41
N LEU A 361 11.82 -1.39 5.89
CA LEU A 361 12.05 -0.03 5.42
C LEU A 361 13.39 0.01 4.68
N LEU A 362 13.36 0.46 3.43
CA LEU A 362 14.57 0.83 2.71
C LEU A 362 15.03 2.22 3.16
N ARG A 363 16.34 2.34 3.37
CA ARG A 363 17.05 3.60 3.66
C ARG A 363 17.86 3.98 2.41
N PRO A 364 17.38 4.95 1.62
CA PRO A 364 18.08 5.37 0.41
C PRO A 364 19.40 6.11 0.64
#